data_f3093446c4598caad6067f0950e59f5d
#
_entry.id   f3093446c4598caad6067f0950e59f5d
#
_cell.length_a   1.000
_cell.length_b   1.000
_cell.length_c   1.000
_cell.angle_alpha   90.00
_cell.angle_beta   90.00
_cell.angle_gamma   90.00
#
_symmetry.space_group_name_H-M   'P 1'
#
loop_
_entity.id
_entity.type
_entity.pdbx_description
1 polymer ?
#
loop_
_entity_poly.entity_id
_entity_poly.type
_entity_poly.pdbx_seq_one_letter_code
_entity_poly.pdbx_strand_id
1 'polypeptide(L)' 'MMEKTMQINGMMCNHCKMTVEKAIKAVPGVENVEVDLAAKCAKITLNADVADDVLMDAVAKKGFTPVKMG' A
#
# COMPACT_ATOMS: atom_id res chain seq x y z
N MET A 1 -9.59 6.53 -13.32
CA MET A 1 -8.63 5.94 -12.37
C MET A 1 -8.95 6.40 -10.96
N MET A 2 -8.78 5.52 -10.00
CA MET A 2 -9.07 5.83 -8.60
C MET A 2 -7.77 5.89 -7.81
N GLU A 3 -7.73 6.79 -6.84
CA GLU A 3 -6.60 6.91 -5.93
C GLU A 3 -7.06 6.62 -4.52
N LYS A 4 -6.26 5.83 -3.80
CA LYS A 4 -6.50 5.56 -2.39
C LYS A 4 -5.20 5.78 -1.62
N THR A 5 -5.33 6.17 -0.36
CA THR A 5 -4.17 6.35 0.52
C THR A 5 -4.31 5.40 1.69
N MET A 6 -3.26 4.63 1.95
CA MET A 6 -3.23 3.69 3.07
C MET A 6 -2.19 4.14 4.09
N GLN A 7 -2.61 4.30 5.34
CA GLN A 7 -1.68 4.52 6.44
C GLN A 7 -1.13 3.18 6.91
N ILE A 8 0.19 3.10 7.05
CA ILE A 8 0.87 1.85 7.37
C ILE A 8 1.87 2.10 8.50
N ASN A 9 1.78 1.27 9.55
CA ASN A 9 2.78 1.27 10.61
C ASN A 9 3.81 0.18 10.35
N GLY A 10 5.04 0.40 10.84
CA GLY A 10 6.10 -0.57 10.73
C GLY A 10 7.07 -0.32 9.60
N MET A 11 6.84 0.67 8.77
CA MET A 11 7.80 1.04 7.73
C MET A 11 8.88 1.92 8.35
N MET A 12 10.07 1.36 8.52
CA MET A 12 11.14 2.05 9.23
C MET A 12 12.32 2.43 8.33
N CYS A 13 12.39 1.92 7.11
CA CYS A 13 13.51 2.18 6.22
C CYS A 13 13.09 2.02 4.76
N ASN A 14 13.99 2.39 3.84
CA ASN A 14 13.74 2.29 2.41
C ASN A 14 13.44 0.87 1.95
N HIS A 15 14.04 -0.11 2.60
CA HIS A 15 13.78 -1.51 2.27
C HIS A 15 12.32 -1.87 2.56
N CYS A 16 11.80 -1.42 3.68
CA CYS A 16 10.40 -1.62 4.03
C CYS A 16 9.49 -0.93 3.02
N LYS A 17 9.83 0.29 2.63
CA LYS A 17 9.10 1.03 1.60
C LYS A 17 9.00 0.22 0.30
N MET A 18 10.11 -0.33 -0.15
CA MET A 18 10.15 -1.13 -1.38
C MET A 18 9.31 -2.39 -1.26
N THR A 19 9.36 -3.04 -0.10
CA THR A 19 8.59 -4.25 0.16
C THR A 19 7.09 -3.97 0.07
N VAL A 20 6.64 -2.89 0.70
CA VAL A 20 5.24 -2.48 0.66
C VAL A 20 4.82 -2.13 -0.76
N GLU A 21 5.64 -1.38 -1.46
CA GLU A 21 5.37 -0.99 -2.84
C GLU A 21 5.18 -2.22 -3.73
N LYS A 22 6.08 -3.18 -3.63
CA LYS A 22 5.98 -4.41 -4.43
C LYS A 22 4.77 -5.23 -4.06
N ALA A 23 4.46 -5.32 -2.77
CA ALA A 23 3.32 -6.10 -2.29
C ALA A 23 2.01 -5.55 -2.85
N ILE A 24 1.83 -4.25 -2.80
CA ILE A 24 0.62 -3.61 -3.29
C ILE A 24 0.56 -3.67 -4.82
N LYS A 25 1.69 -3.43 -5.48
CA LYS A 25 1.75 -3.42 -6.93
C LYS A 25 1.44 -4.80 -7.55
N ALA A 26 1.64 -5.86 -6.79
CA ALA A 26 1.31 -7.21 -7.23
C ALA A 26 -0.19 -7.49 -7.23
N VAL A 27 -0.99 -6.63 -6.61
CA VAL A 27 -2.44 -6.80 -6.56
C VAL A 27 -3.04 -6.45 -7.92
N PRO A 28 -3.87 -7.35 -8.51
CA PRO A 28 -4.54 -7.03 -9.77
C PRO A 28 -5.41 -5.79 -9.64
N GLY A 29 -5.31 -4.89 -10.61
CA GLY A 29 -6.05 -3.63 -10.59
C GLY A 29 -5.26 -2.45 -10.07
N VAL A 30 -4.08 -2.68 -9.51
CA VAL A 30 -3.20 -1.60 -9.06
C VAL A 30 -2.32 -1.17 -10.24
N GLU A 31 -2.41 0.10 -10.60
CA GLU A 31 -1.61 0.65 -11.68
C GLU A 31 -0.28 1.19 -11.19
N ASN A 32 -0.30 1.89 -10.06
CA ASN A 32 0.91 2.49 -9.51
C ASN A 32 0.81 2.60 -7.99
N VAL A 33 1.95 2.64 -7.33
CA VAL A 33 2.05 2.82 -5.89
C VAL A 33 3.18 3.77 -5.58
N GLU A 34 2.91 4.72 -4.71
CA GLU A 34 3.93 5.64 -4.22
C GLU A 34 3.90 5.63 -2.70
N VAL A 35 5.00 5.22 -2.08
CA VAL A 35 5.10 5.10 -0.63
C VAL A 35 5.85 6.29 -0.07
N ASP A 36 5.32 6.88 0.99
CA ASP A 36 5.95 7.99 1.71
C ASP A 36 6.28 7.55 3.13
N LEU A 37 7.57 7.40 3.41
CA LEU A 37 8.04 6.97 4.74
C LEU A 37 7.79 8.05 5.79
N ALA A 38 7.96 9.31 5.44
CA ALA A 38 7.79 10.41 6.39
C ALA A 38 6.34 10.51 6.85
N ALA A 39 5.40 10.33 5.93
CA ALA A 39 3.97 10.36 6.24
C ALA A 39 3.42 9.01 6.66
N LYS A 40 4.22 7.95 6.57
CA LYS A 40 3.82 6.58 6.91
C LYS A 40 2.59 6.14 6.13
N CYS A 41 2.55 6.47 4.85
CA CYS A 41 1.42 6.14 4.00
C CYS A 41 1.86 5.69 2.61
N ALA A 42 0.94 5.03 1.91
CA ALA A 42 1.13 4.62 0.53
C ALA A 42 0.00 5.19 -0.31
N LYS A 43 0.36 5.84 -1.40
CA LYS A 43 -0.60 6.36 -2.36
C LYS A 43 -0.75 5.34 -3.48
N ILE A 44 -1.95 4.85 -3.66
CA ILE A 44 -2.23 3.74 -4.57
C ILE A 44 -3.13 4.23 -5.70
N THR A 45 -2.68 4.07 -6.93
CA THR A 45 -3.47 4.39 -8.11
C THR A 45 -4.04 3.10 -8.69
N LEU A 46 -5.35 3.07 -8.84
CA LEU A 46 -6.07 1.88 -9.31
C LEU A 46 -6.63 2.13 -10.70
N ASN A 47 -6.55 1.11 -11.55
CA ASN A 47 -7.21 1.14 -12.86
C ASN A 47 -8.44 0.22 -12.89
N ALA A 48 -8.78 -0.39 -11.79
CA ALA A 48 -9.95 -1.24 -11.61
C ALA A 48 -10.40 -1.17 -10.16
N ASP A 49 -11.61 -1.65 -9.89
CA ASP A 49 -12.15 -1.68 -8.53
C ASP A 49 -11.41 -2.73 -7.71
N VAL A 50 -10.73 -2.30 -6.67
CA VAL A 50 -10.02 -3.18 -5.75
C VAL A 50 -10.49 -2.88 -4.34
N ALA A 51 -10.91 -3.92 -3.62
CA ALA A 51 -11.41 -3.74 -2.26
C ALA A 51 -10.27 -3.31 -1.32
N ASP A 52 -10.60 -2.47 -0.34
CA ASP A 52 -9.62 -2.01 0.64
C ASP A 52 -8.99 -3.19 1.38
N ASP A 53 -9.80 -4.20 1.72
CA ASP A 53 -9.33 -5.40 2.42
C ASP A 53 -8.22 -6.12 1.66
N VAL A 54 -8.31 -6.17 0.33
CA VAL A 54 -7.31 -6.82 -0.50
C VAL A 54 -5.97 -6.08 -0.39
N LEU A 55 -6.02 -4.75 -0.44
CA LEU A 55 -4.82 -3.93 -0.34
C LEU A 55 -4.19 -4.03 1.05
N MET A 56 -5.03 -3.98 2.09
CA MET A 56 -4.55 -4.09 3.47
C MET A 56 -3.94 -5.47 3.73
N ASP A 57 -4.56 -6.52 3.22
CA ASP A 57 -4.05 -7.88 3.37
C ASP A 57 -2.69 -8.05 2.70
N ALA A 58 -2.51 -7.47 1.51
CA ALA A 58 -1.25 -7.52 0.80
C ALA A 58 -0.10 -6.95 1.64
N VAL A 59 -0.37 -5.85 2.35
CA VAL A 59 0.61 -5.22 3.24
C VAL A 59 0.82 -6.06 4.50
N ALA A 60 -0.26 -6.55 5.09
CA ALA A 60 -0.19 -7.34 6.31
C ALA A 60 0.63 -8.62 6.12
N LYS A 61 0.54 -9.24 4.95
CA LYS A 61 1.30 -10.46 4.63
C LYS A 61 2.81 -10.24 4.66
N LYS A 62 3.26 -9.01 4.52
CA LYS A 62 4.69 -8.68 4.54
C LYS A 62 5.16 -8.28 5.93
N GLY A 63 4.32 -8.38 6.94
CA GLY A 63 4.69 -8.08 8.32
C GLY A 63 4.46 -6.64 8.75
N PHE A 64 3.80 -5.84 7.93
CA PHE A 64 3.47 -4.46 8.26
C PHE A 64 2.04 -4.37 8.76
N THR A 65 1.71 -3.28 9.43
CA THR A 65 0.38 -3.08 10.00
C THR A 65 -0.36 -1.98 9.23
N PRO A 66 -1.29 -2.34 8.34
CA PRO A 66 -2.14 -1.33 7.73
C PRO A 66 -3.10 -0.76 8.77
N VAL A 67 -3.19 0.56 8.83
CA VAL A 67 -3.95 1.23 9.89
C VAL A 67 -5.27 1.77 9.35
N LYS A 68 -5.23 2.43 8.19
CA LYS A 68 -6.40 3.14 7.70
C LYS A 68 -6.31 3.30 6.18
N MET A 69 -7.47 3.18 5.53
CA MET A 69 -7.63 3.49 4.11
C MET A 69 -8.46 4.76 3.96
N GLY A 70 -8.01 5.61 3.07
CA GLY A 70 -8.73 6.85 2.82
C GLY A 70 -8.78 7.28 1.38
#